data_6e1e64d9944d17312a8dcbbaacfcfe10
#
_entry.id   6e1e64d9944d17312a8dcbbaacfcfe10
#
_cell.length_a   1.000
_cell.length_b   1.000
_cell.length_c   1.000
_cell.angle_alpha   90.00
_cell.angle_beta   90.00
_cell.angle_gamma   90.00
#
_symmetry.space_group_name_H-M   'P 1'
#
loop_
_entity.id
_entity.type
_entity.pdbx_description
1 polymer ?
#
loop_
_entity_poly.entity_id
_entity_poly.type
_entity_poly.pdbx_seq_one_letter_code
_entity_poly.pdbx_strand_id
1 'polypeptide(L)'
;GSEMCIRDSRYDAPTDKEIADFANARWNSTAYVDKLDAIITQKWLHFGFLVSREAWSDIRRTGYPSGLVFPEVSGTIPNVPNRWRYPSTEVNYNPYYKDVAGTDTYTEKLFWAK
;
A
#
# COMPACT_ATOMS: atom_id res chain seq x y z
N GLY A 1 -0.59 -23.44 -6.60
CA GLY A 1 -1.58 -23.12 -5.56
C GLY A 1 -2.71 -22.21 -6.04
N SER A 2 -2.48 -21.39 -7.06
CA SER A 2 -3.53 -20.48 -7.59
C SER A 2 -4.56 -21.17 -8.48
N GLU A 3 -4.21 -22.27 -9.11
CA GLU A 3 -5.13 -23.00 -9.99
C GLU A 3 -6.29 -23.66 -9.25
N MET A 4 -6.11 -24.04 -7.98
CA MET A 4 -7.18 -24.68 -7.21
C MET A 4 -8.31 -23.70 -6.86
N CYS A 5 -8.00 -22.43 -6.59
CA CYS A 5 -9.01 -21.42 -6.29
C CYS A 5 -9.82 -21.00 -7.54
N ILE A 6 -9.25 -21.12 -8.73
CA ILE A 6 -9.91 -20.75 -9.99
C ILE A 6 -10.81 -21.88 -10.49
N ARG A 7 -10.43 -23.15 -10.27
CA ARG A 7 -11.23 -24.31 -10.69
C ARG A 7 -12.47 -24.57 -9.84
N ASP A 8 -12.51 -24.09 -8.63
CA ASP A 8 -13.68 -24.20 -7.75
C ASP A 8 -14.69 -23.09 -7.96
N SER A 9 -14.40 -22.12 -8.82
CA SER A 9 -15.34 -21.08 -9.20
C SER A 9 -16.33 -21.62 -10.24
N ARG A 10 -17.61 -21.23 -10.13
CA ARG A 10 -18.67 -21.54 -11.08
C ARG A 10 -18.47 -20.87 -12.46
N TYR A 11 -17.33 -20.24 -12.67
CA TYR A 11 -17.01 -19.51 -13.87
C TYR A 11 -15.91 -20.24 -14.62
N ASP A 12 -16.02 -20.28 -15.93
CA ASP A 12 -14.95 -20.78 -16.78
C ASP A 12 -13.70 -19.90 -16.59
N ALA A 13 -12.55 -20.55 -16.60
CA ALA A 13 -11.27 -19.83 -16.55
C ALA A 13 -11.16 -18.92 -17.78
N PRO A 14 -10.73 -17.65 -17.58
CA PRO A 14 -10.56 -16.73 -18.70
C PRO A 14 -9.56 -17.27 -19.72
N THR A 15 -9.81 -17.04 -20.98
CA THR A 15 -8.90 -17.40 -22.06
C THR A 15 -7.65 -16.51 -22.03
N ASP A 16 -6.55 -17.00 -22.63
CA ASP A 16 -5.31 -16.21 -22.75
C ASP A 16 -5.56 -14.86 -23.45
N LYS A 17 -6.48 -14.83 -24.42
CA LYS A 17 -6.87 -13.60 -25.09
C LYS A 17 -7.55 -12.61 -24.16
N GLU A 18 -8.50 -13.05 -23.35
CA GLU A 18 -9.19 -12.21 -22.36
C GLU A 18 -8.24 -11.66 -21.30
N ILE A 19 -7.28 -12.50 -20.87
CA ILE A 19 -6.22 -12.06 -19.94
C ILE A 19 -5.35 -10.98 -20.60
N ALA A 20 -4.94 -11.17 -21.85
CA ALA A 20 -4.12 -10.21 -22.57
C ALA A 20 -4.88 -8.92 -22.84
N ASP A 21 -6.13 -8.97 -23.23
CA ASP A 21 -6.98 -7.82 -23.49
C ASP A 21 -7.18 -7.01 -22.18
N PHE A 22 -7.44 -7.67 -21.08
CA PHE A 22 -7.55 -7.02 -19.77
C PHE A 22 -6.24 -6.34 -19.35
N ALA A 23 -5.12 -7.04 -19.49
CA ALA A 23 -3.81 -6.49 -19.16
C ALA A 23 -3.47 -5.27 -20.00
N ASN A 24 -3.74 -5.32 -21.33
CA ASN A 24 -3.51 -4.21 -22.23
C ASN A 24 -4.43 -3.01 -21.94
N ALA A 25 -5.69 -3.25 -21.62
CA ALA A 25 -6.63 -2.22 -21.24
C ALA A 25 -6.18 -1.47 -19.97
N ARG A 26 -5.69 -2.20 -18.98
CA ARG A 26 -5.15 -1.63 -17.74
C ARG A 26 -3.84 -0.88 -17.99
N TRP A 27 -2.94 -1.45 -18.78
CA TRP A 27 -1.66 -0.84 -19.12
C TRP A 27 -1.79 0.48 -19.87
N ASN A 28 -2.80 0.58 -20.74
CA ASN A 28 -3.04 1.77 -21.55
C ASN A 28 -4.10 2.71 -20.97
N SER A 29 -4.57 2.41 -19.75
CA SER A 29 -5.58 3.25 -19.09
C SER A 29 -5.01 4.63 -18.76
N THR A 30 -5.82 5.66 -19.01
CA THR A 30 -5.54 7.05 -18.60
C THR A 30 -5.92 7.33 -17.14
N ALA A 31 -6.45 6.34 -16.43
CA ALA A 31 -6.81 6.47 -15.02
C ALA A 31 -5.59 6.52 -14.08
N TYR A 32 -4.42 6.17 -14.60
CA TYR A 32 -3.17 6.18 -13.84
C TYR A 32 -2.28 7.34 -14.27
N VAL A 33 -1.57 7.92 -13.31
CA VAL A 33 -0.63 9.02 -13.58
C VAL A 33 0.52 8.55 -14.46
N ASP A 34 1.04 7.37 -14.18
CA ASP A 34 2.10 6.74 -14.98
C ASP A 34 2.03 5.20 -14.90
N LYS A 35 2.98 4.53 -15.57
CA LYS A 35 3.04 3.07 -15.60
C LYS A 35 3.39 2.47 -14.24
N LEU A 36 4.14 3.18 -13.42
CA LEU A 36 4.45 2.75 -12.06
C LEU A 36 3.18 2.78 -11.20
N ASP A 37 2.35 3.82 -11.31
CA ASP A 37 1.06 3.91 -10.63
C ASP A 37 0.16 2.72 -11.02
N ALA A 38 0.09 2.37 -12.30
CA ALA A 38 -0.66 1.21 -12.77
C ALA A 38 -0.19 -0.10 -12.13
N ILE A 39 1.13 -0.33 -12.10
CA ILE A 39 1.73 -1.53 -11.50
C ILE A 39 1.46 -1.59 -9.99
N ILE A 40 1.73 -0.49 -9.29
CA ILE A 40 1.55 -0.44 -7.83
C ILE A 40 0.08 -0.56 -7.46
N THR A 41 -0.84 -0.03 -8.25
CA THR A 41 -2.27 -0.21 -8.04
C THR A 41 -2.69 -1.68 -8.13
N GLN A 42 -2.22 -2.42 -9.14
CA GLN A 42 -2.50 -3.85 -9.26
C GLN A 42 -1.87 -4.64 -8.10
N LYS A 43 -0.65 -4.30 -7.73
CA LYS A 43 0.03 -4.88 -6.58
C LYS A 43 -0.72 -4.60 -5.27
N TRP A 44 -1.21 -3.38 -5.09
CA TRP A 44 -2.01 -2.99 -3.93
C TRP A 44 -3.32 -3.78 -3.84
N LEU A 45 -4.03 -3.97 -4.95
CA LEU A 45 -5.24 -4.79 -5.00
C LEU A 45 -4.97 -6.24 -4.59
N HIS A 46 -3.83 -6.78 -5.02
CA HIS A 46 -3.44 -8.14 -4.67
C HIS A 46 -3.01 -8.28 -3.20
N PHE A 47 -2.16 -7.39 -2.73
CA PHE A 47 -1.55 -7.47 -1.40
C PHE A 47 -2.38 -6.80 -0.29
N GLY A 48 -3.25 -5.87 -0.61
CA GLY A 48 -4.02 -5.11 0.38
C GLY A 48 -4.80 -5.99 1.36
N PHE A 49 -5.29 -7.13 0.89
CA PHE A 49 -6.00 -8.11 1.70
C PHE A 49 -5.11 -9.21 2.31
N LEU A 50 -4.03 -9.56 1.65
CA LEU A 50 -3.18 -10.71 2.02
C LEU A 50 -1.96 -10.29 2.82
N VAL A 51 -1.29 -9.21 2.41
CA VAL A 51 -0.04 -8.73 3.00
C VAL A 51 -0.03 -7.21 3.06
N SER A 52 -0.90 -6.65 3.88
CA SER A 52 -1.10 -5.20 3.98
C SER A 52 0.17 -4.39 4.30
N ARG A 53 1.15 -5.00 4.97
CA ARG A 53 2.45 -4.37 5.23
C ARG A 53 3.24 -4.06 3.97
N GLU A 54 3.20 -4.95 2.98
CA GLU A 54 3.88 -4.75 1.70
C GLU A 54 3.21 -3.62 0.92
N ALA A 55 1.87 -3.62 0.90
CA ALA A 55 1.10 -2.53 0.30
C ALA A 55 1.43 -1.17 0.95
N TRP A 56 1.50 -1.13 2.28
CA TRP A 56 1.89 0.07 3.01
C TRP A 56 3.33 0.51 2.73
N SER A 57 4.26 -0.42 2.61
CA SER A 57 5.65 -0.13 2.28
C SER A 57 5.79 0.44 0.87
N ASP A 58 5.04 -0.09 -0.09
CA ASP A 58 5.02 0.43 -1.46
C ASP A 58 4.45 1.85 -1.53
N ILE A 59 3.37 2.14 -0.81
CA ILE A 59 2.80 3.50 -0.74
C ILE A 59 3.84 4.48 -0.22
N ARG A 60 4.53 4.16 0.85
CA ARG A 60 5.56 5.04 1.44
C ARG A 60 6.76 5.24 0.51
N ARG A 61 7.14 4.21 -0.22
CA ARG A 61 8.28 4.23 -1.13
C ARG A 61 7.99 4.99 -2.42
N THR A 62 6.79 4.85 -2.97
CA THR A 62 6.46 5.32 -4.31
C THR A 62 5.48 6.50 -4.33
N GLY A 63 4.68 6.65 -3.29
CA GLY A 63 3.54 7.58 -3.27
C GLY A 63 2.32 7.07 -4.05
N TYR A 64 2.36 5.84 -4.56
CA TYR A 64 1.28 5.21 -5.30
C TYR A 64 0.60 4.10 -4.50
N PRO A 65 -0.67 3.77 -4.78
CA PRO A 65 -1.56 4.34 -5.84
C PRO A 65 -1.98 5.79 -5.59
N SER A 66 -2.05 6.58 -6.66
CA SER A 66 -2.43 8.00 -6.59
C SER A 66 -3.93 8.22 -6.27
N GLY A 67 -4.75 7.25 -6.60
CA GLY A 67 -6.22 7.32 -6.45
C GLY A 67 -6.74 6.86 -5.09
N LEU A 68 -5.89 6.57 -4.10
CA LEU A 68 -6.34 6.15 -2.78
C LEU A 68 -6.94 7.33 -2.01
N VAL A 69 -8.21 7.18 -1.66
CA VAL A 69 -8.91 8.10 -0.77
C VAL A 69 -9.08 7.44 0.58
N PHE A 70 -8.49 8.03 1.61
CA PHE A 70 -8.68 7.58 2.98
C PHE A 70 -9.85 8.35 3.59
N PRO A 71 -10.84 7.66 4.17
CA PRO A 71 -11.91 8.34 4.88
C PRO A 71 -11.31 9.14 6.04
N GLU A 72 -11.81 10.35 6.26
CA GLU A 72 -11.49 11.14 7.46
C GLU A 72 -12.05 10.42 8.69
N VAL A 73 -11.33 9.43 9.17
CA VAL A 73 -11.69 8.74 10.41
C VAL A 73 -11.11 9.54 11.57
N SER A 74 -11.98 10.29 12.22
CA SER A 74 -11.75 10.88 13.55
C SER A 74 -10.42 11.63 13.77
N GLY A 75 -10.10 12.58 12.92
CA GLY A 75 -9.21 13.71 13.29
C GLY A 75 -7.75 13.43 13.65
N THR A 76 -7.32 12.17 13.73
CA THR A 76 -6.01 11.85 14.32
C THR A 76 -4.93 11.53 13.29
N ILE A 77 -5.28 10.96 12.13
CA ILE A 77 -4.31 10.58 11.08
C ILE A 77 -4.96 10.85 9.72
N PRO A 78 -4.74 12.02 9.11
CA PRO A 78 -5.38 12.39 7.85
C PRO A 78 -4.86 11.62 6.63
N ASN A 79 -3.71 10.97 6.75
CA ASN A 79 -3.02 10.29 5.64
C ASN A 79 -2.44 8.95 6.09
N VAL A 80 -1.92 8.19 5.14
CA VAL A 80 -1.17 6.97 5.43
C VAL A 80 0.01 7.31 6.35
N PRO A 81 0.13 6.64 7.49
CA PRO A 81 1.24 6.90 8.41
C PRO A 81 2.56 6.53 7.72
N ASN A 82 3.54 7.40 7.84
CA ASN A 82 4.88 7.18 7.27
C ASN A 82 5.72 6.23 8.12
N ARG A 83 5.43 6.14 9.42
CA ARG A 83 6.15 5.27 10.35
C ARG A 83 5.27 4.87 11.52
N TRP A 84 5.69 3.82 12.23
CA TRP A 84 5.18 3.51 13.55
C TRP A 84 5.81 4.42 14.59
N ARG A 85 5.04 4.79 15.59
CA ARG A 85 5.58 5.42 16.78
C ARG A 85 6.35 4.42 17.64
N TYR A 86 7.25 4.93 18.46
CA TYR A 86 7.94 4.09 19.43
C TYR A 86 6.95 3.49 20.43
N PRO A 87 7.17 2.22 20.84
CA PRO A 87 6.33 1.59 21.84
C PRO A 87 6.46 2.30 23.19
N SER A 88 5.42 2.19 24.00
CA SER A 88 5.38 2.85 25.33
C SER A 88 6.54 2.45 26.25
N THR A 89 7.08 1.27 26.07
CA THR A 89 8.27 0.82 26.79
C THR A 89 9.50 1.67 26.50
N GLU A 90 9.73 2.01 25.23
CA GLU A 90 10.81 2.92 24.83
C GLU A 90 10.58 4.33 25.38
N VAL A 91 9.35 4.83 25.26
CA VAL A 91 8.99 6.17 25.74
C VAL A 91 9.23 6.31 27.25
N ASN A 92 8.90 5.26 28.03
CA ASN A 92 8.92 5.35 29.48
C ASN A 92 10.27 4.96 30.12
N TYR A 93 11.03 4.07 29.46
CA TYR A 93 12.21 3.46 30.10
C TYR A 93 13.54 3.77 29.41
N ASN A 94 13.50 4.23 28.16
CA ASN A 94 14.73 4.61 27.46
C ASN A 94 15.14 6.04 27.82
N PRO A 95 16.26 6.26 28.52
CA PRO A 95 16.71 7.62 28.89
C PRO A 95 17.05 8.49 27.68
N TYR A 96 17.38 7.87 26.54
CA TYR A 96 17.71 8.56 25.28
C TYR A 96 16.50 8.86 24.42
N TYR A 97 15.31 8.45 24.82
CA TYR A 97 14.08 8.77 24.05
C TYR A 97 13.90 10.27 23.83
N LYS A 98 14.34 11.09 24.77
CA LYS A 98 14.24 12.57 24.68
C LYS A 98 14.89 13.13 23.43
N ASP A 99 15.95 12.49 22.92
CA ASP A 99 16.71 12.94 21.77
C ASP A 99 15.94 12.71 20.45
N VAL A 100 15.00 11.76 20.46
CA VAL A 100 14.18 11.39 19.30
C VAL A 100 12.71 11.70 19.45
N ALA A 101 12.28 12.21 20.60
CA ALA A 101 10.87 12.49 20.90
C ALA A 101 10.22 13.43 19.88
N GLY A 102 10.97 14.40 19.37
CA GLY A 102 10.48 15.36 18.37
C GLY A 102 10.17 14.72 17.01
N THR A 103 10.79 13.59 16.69
CA THR A 103 10.58 12.86 15.43
C THR A 103 9.61 11.68 15.59
N ASP A 104 9.11 11.42 16.81
CA ASP A 104 8.19 10.33 17.09
C ASP A 104 6.75 10.69 16.72
N THR A 105 6.53 10.94 15.44
CA THR A 105 5.23 11.25 14.86
C THR A 105 4.87 10.28 13.75
N TYR A 106 3.58 10.15 13.42
CA TYR A 106 3.13 9.34 12.29
C TYR A 106 3.48 9.95 10.93
N THR A 107 3.72 11.25 10.89
CA THR A 107 3.93 12.03 9.67
C THR A 107 5.40 12.15 9.27
N GLU A 108 6.32 11.91 10.21
CA GLU A 108 7.75 11.99 9.93
C GLU A 108 8.17 10.91 8.92
N LYS A 109 8.83 11.35 7.86
CA LYS A 109 9.29 10.44 6.80
C LYS A 109 10.60 9.75 7.18
N LEU A 110 10.70 8.49 6.83
CA LEU A 110 11.97 7.77 6.87
C LEU A 110 12.85 8.21 5.70
N PHE A 111 14.16 8.07 5.81
CA PHE A 111 15.14 8.55 4.82
C PHE A 111 14.92 8.03 3.39
N TRP A 112 14.23 6.92 3.23
CA TRP A 112 13.92 6.29 1.93
C TRP A 112 12.48 6.57 1.45
N ALA A 113 11.63 7.18 2.27
CA ALA A 113 10.24 7.49 1.91
C ALA A 113 10.17 8.77 1.07
N LYS A 114 9.30 8.73 0.03
CA LYS A 114 9.02 9.88 -0.83
C LYS A 114 8.06 10.87 -0.20
#